data_007b20c25d81ef7d28a6893b421b7166
#
_entry.id   007b20c25d81ef7d28a6893b421b7166
#
_cell.length_a   1.000
_cell.length_b   1.000
_cell.length_c   1.000
_cell.angle_alpha   90.00
_cell.angle_beta   90.00
_cell.angle_gamma   90.00
#
_symmetry.space_group_name_H-M   'P 1'
#
loop_
_entity.id
_entity.type
_entity.pdbx_description
1 polymer ?
#
loop_
_entity_poly.entity_id
_entity_poly.type
_entity_poly.pdbx_seq_one_letter_code
_entity_poly.pdbx_strand_id
1 'polypeptide(L)'
;MSAQKNGKSTVRSVRWMRAVGAAAALAGALTACGGSGGSSLPSSPGAKSGGGKPAAMTQDQVVAAAPVAPASAITAGSWMDKIRKRGTLEVGGTDSGAMFSQRNPATNKLEGFDAGLSQMLAKYIIGKPSTKLSLTSVDTRETMLQNGSVDAVFATYTITPQRAQKVDFAGPYYESGDAILVKASNNTITKPADLNGKTVATESNSTAALDLKKFAPQAKTLLFREDGECVAAVTQGRADAYVLDQGILLGDAVNDPSLKVVGQPFTQEPYGIGLPKNDPEAKAFVDAWLKTIFADGEWAKLWKATIGTKVAGDPPATPVIGSAAGS
;
A
#
# COMPACT_ATOMS: atom_id res chain seq x y z
N MET A 1 49.79 19.46 -36.44
CA MET A 1 50.95 18.64 -36.06
C MET A 1 50.69 18.07 -34.67
N SER A 2 50.43 16.79 -34.63
CA SER A 2 50.95 15.70 -33.79
C SER A 2 50.67 15.83 -32.29
N ALA A 3 50.27 14.85 -31.55
CA ALA A 3 50.23 13.38 -31.75
C ALA A 3 49.23 12.75 -30.74
N GLN A 4 48.62 11.74 -31.24
CA GLN A 4 47.77 10.79 -30.50
C GLN A 4 48.66 9.85 -29.66
N LYS A 5 48.28 9.60 -28.38
CA LYS A 5 48.84 8.48 -27.61
C LYS A 5 47.72 7.54 -27.17
N ASN A 6 47.67 6.39 -27.81
CA ASN A 6 46.90 5.22 -27.42
C ASN A 6 47.48 4.58 -26.16
N GLY A 7 46.66 4.41 -25.12
CA GLY A 7 46.94 3.57 -23.96
C GLY A 7 46.04 2.33 -23.97
N LYS A 8 46.63 1.17 -24.30
CA LYS A 8 45.99 -0.15 -24.22
C LYS A 8 45.93 -0.59 -22.77
N SER A 9 44.72 -0.79 -22.26
CA SER A 9 44.48 -1.41 -20.95
C SER A 9 44.25 -2.90 -21.14
N THR A 10 45.06 -3.69 -20.48
CA THR A 10 45.09 -5.15 -20.50
C THR A 10 44.04 -5.71 -19.53
N VAL A 11 43.08 -6.44 -20.05
CA VAL A 11 42.09 -7.17 -19.24
C VAL A 11 42.75 -8.45 -18.71
N ARG A 12 42.91 -8.57 -17.41
CA ARG A 12 43.29 -9.82 -16.73
C ARG A 12 42.03 -10.64 -16.44
N SER A 13 41.89 -11.75 -17.14
CA SER A 13 40.91 -12.80 -16.87
C SER A 13 41.31 -13.62 -15.65
N VAL A 14 40.50 -13.65 -14.61
CA VAL A 14 40.63 -14.57 -13.48
C VAL A 14 39.78 -15.82 -13.76
N ARG A 15 40.48 -16.94 -13.98
CA ARG A 15 39.85 -18.27 -14.11
C ARG A 15 39.56 -18.81 -12.70
N TRP A 16 38.32 -19.14 -12.42
CA TRP A 16 37.93 -19.91 -11.25
C TRP A 16 37.93 -21.40 -11.60
N MET A 17 38.72 -22.16 -10.85
CA MET A 17 38.79 -23.63 -10.90
C MET A 17 37.53 -24.24 -10.24
N ARG A 18 36.94 -25.19 -10.98
CA ARG A 18 35.90 -26.08 -10.44
C ARG A 18 36.60 -27.24 -9.72
N ALA A 19 36.26 -27.42 -8.44
CA ALA A 19 36.58 -28.67 -7.69
C ALA A 19 35.35 -29.58 -7.76
N VAL A 20 35.54 -30.75 -8.31
CA VAL A 20 34.61 -31.89 -8.32
C VAL A 20 34.97 -32.75 -7.12
N GLY A 21 34.03 -32.94 -6.18
CA GLY A 21 34.16 -33.90 -5.08
C GLY A 21 33.08 -34.97 -5.22
N ALA A 22 33.50 -36.18 -5.54
CA ALA A 22 32.68 -37.38 -5.51
C ALA A 22 32.69 -37.96 -4.09
N ALA A 23 31.54 -38.36 -3.58
CA ALA A 23 31.43 -39.22 -2.39
C ALA A 23 30.38 -40.32 -2.61
N ALA A 24 30.76 -41.51 -2.25
CA ALA A 24 30.20 -42.80 -2.61
C ALA A 24 28.94 -43.17 -1.81
N ALA A 25 28.13 -44.00 -2.45
CA ALA A 25 27.01 -44.73 -1.90
C ALA A 25 27.48 -45.90 -1.01
N LEU A 26 26.77 -46.16 0.08
CA LEU A 26 26.80 -47.43 0.82
C LEU A 26 25.34 -47.91 1.00
N ALA A 27 25.04 -48.98 0.28
CA ALA A 27 23.84 -49.77 0.43
C ALA A 27 24.06 -50.81 1.57
N GLY A 28 23.11 -50.95 2.45
CA GLY A 28 23.03 -52.01 3.43
C GLY A 28 21.62 -52.64 3.44
N ALA A 29 21.48 -53.78 2.79
CA ALA A 29 20.30 -54.65 2.87
C ALA A 29 20.47 -55.62 4.06
N LEU A 30 19.46 -55.75 4.90
CA LEU A 30 19.28 -56.89 5.80
C LEU A 30 17.82 -57.37 5.76
N THR A 31 17.67 -58.50 5.16
CA THR A 31 16.49 -59.39 5.23
C THR A 31 16.53 -60.20 6.52
N ALA A 32 15.41 -60.30 7.22
CA ALA A 32 15.12 -61.44 8.12
C ALA A 32 13.62 -61.72 8.15
N CYS A 33 13.32 -62.98 7.87
CA CYS A 33 12.01 -63.61 7.90
C CYS A 33 11.60 -63.98 9.34
N GLY A 34 10.27 -64.05 9.55
CA GLY A 34 9.64 -65.16 10.31
C GLY A 34 9.00 -64.81 11.64
N GLY A 35 7.71 -65.15 11.77
CA GLY A 35 7.11 -65.36 13.08
C GLY A 35 5.68 -64.84 13.24
N SER A 36 4.71 -65.70 12.96
CA SER A 36 3.28 -65.55 13.32
C SER A 36 3.07 -65.49 14.81
N GLY A 37 2.34 -64.52 15.30
CA GLY A 37 1.88 -64.47 16.69
C GLY A 37 0.91 -63.31 16.88
N GLY A 38 -0.39 -63.63 16.91
CA GLY A 38 -1.42 -62.63 17.18
C GLY A 38 -1.37 -62.08 18.58
N SER A 39 -1.38 -60.76 18.70
CA SER A 39 -1.75 -60.07 19.93
C SER A 39 -2.32 -58.72 19.50
N SER A 40 -3.57 -58.53 19.85
CA SER A 40 -4.32 -57.27 19.69
C SER A 40 -3.63 -56.16 20.50
N LEU A 41 -3.05 -55.19 19.80
CA LEU A 41 -2.59 -53.95 20.42
C LEU A 41 -3.75 -52.94 20.48
N PRO A 42 -3.87 -52.18 21.56
CA PRO A 42 -4.92 -51.16 21.70
C PRO A 42 -4.70 -50.03 20.71
N SER A 43 -5.77 -49.61 20.08
CA SER A 43 -5.82 -48.46 19.14
C SER A 43 -5.24 -47.21 19.79
N SER A 44 -4.23 -46.65 19.19
CA SER A 44 -3.72 -45.31 19.56
C SER A 44 -4.85 -44.27 19.51
N PRO A 45 -4.92 -43.36 20.49
CA PRO A 45 -5.88 -42.26 20.47
C PRO A 45 -5.64 -41.45 19.21
N GLY A 46 -6.71 -41.20 18.47
CA GLY A 46 -6.70 -40.45 17.23
C GLY A 46 -5.91 -39.15 17.35
N ALA A 47 -5.04 -38.90 16.39
CA ALA A 47 -4.42 -37.62 16.17
C ALA A 47 -5.54 -36.58 16.16
N LYS A 48 -5.57 -35.72 17.20
CA LYS A 48 -6.38 -34.53 17.20
C LYS A 48 -5.89 -33.72 15.99
N SER A 49 -6.75 -33.64 14.96
CA SER A 49 -6.65 -32.66 13.91
C SER A 49 -6.48 -31.32 14.60
N GLY A 50 -5.25 -30.81 14.62
CA GLY A 50 -4.96 -29.46 15.08
C GLY A 50 -5.78 -28.52 14.21
N GLY A 51 -6.74 -27.84 14.81
CA GLY A 51 -7.50 -26.78 14.15
C GLY A 51 -6.52 -25.68 13.75
N GLY A 52 -5.97 -25.77 12.55
CA GLY A 52 -5.19 -24.71 11.95
C GLY A 52 -6.08 -23.48 11.85
N LYS A 53 -5.62 -22.36 12.41
CA LYS A 53 -6.27 -21.08 12.19
C LYS A 53 -6.52 -20.96 10.67
N PRO A 54 -7.76 -20.65 10.21
CA PRO A 54 -8.02 -20.52 8.77
C PRO A 54 -6.97 -19.61 8.14
N ALA A 55 -6.39 -20.05 7.03
CA ALA A 55 -5.42 -19.23 6.30
C ALA A 55 -6.06 -17.87 5.98
N ALA A 56 -5.35 -16.79 6.25
CA ALA A 56 -5.83 -15.44 5.93
C ALA A 56 -6.14 -15.35 4.43
N MET A 57 -7.28 -14.74 4.09
CA MET A 57 -7.65 -14.51 2.70
C MET A 57 -6.61 -13.63 2.00
N THR A 58 -6.33 -13.92 0.73
CA THR A 58 -5.55 -13.03 -0.12
C THR A 58 -6.40 -11.83 -0.59
N GLN A 59 -5.74 -10.75 -1.03
CA GLN A 59 -6.45 -9.60 -1.62
C GLN A 59 -7.41 -10.05 -2.75
N ASP A 60 -6.95 -10.90 -3.67
CA ASP A 60 -7.77 -11.40 -4.78
C ASP A 60 -9.03 -12.15 -4.28
N GLN A 61 -8.92 -12.92 -3.19
CA GLN A 61 -10.06 -13.63 -2.58
C GLN A 61 -11.05 -12.66 -1.94
N VAL A 62 -10.56 -11.63 -1.23
CA VAL A 62 -11.43 -10.59 -0.64
C VAL A 62 -12.15 -9.82 -1.74
N VAL A 63 -11.42 -9.36 -2.75
CA VAL A 63 -12.01 -8.67 -3.91
C VAL A 63 -13.03 -9.55 -4.63
N ALA A 64 -12.75 -10.85 -4.78
CA ALA A 64 -13.68 -11.80 -5.41
C ALA A 64 -14.96 -12.03 -4.57
N ALA A 65 -14.89 -11.92 -3.26
CA ALA A 65 -16.04 -12.04 -2.36
C ALA A 65 -16.86 -10.75 -2.23
N ALA A 66 -16.28 -9.58 -2.55
CA ALA A 66 -16.91 -8.28 -2.37
C ALA A 66 -18.28 -8.16 -3.10
N PRO A 67 -19.22 -7.35 -2.59
CA PRO A 67 -20.56 -7.24 -3.12
C PRO A 67 -20.61 -6.61 -4.53
N VAL A 68 -21.76 -6.79 -5.21
CA VAL A 68 -22.11 -6.15 -6.48
C VAL A 68 -23.36 -5.29 -6.25
N ALA A 69 -23.39 -4.09 -6.81
CA ALA A 69 -24.54 -3.20 -6.71
C ALA A 69 -25.78 -3.82 -7.39
N PRO A 70 -26.97 -3.74 -6.77
CA PRO A 70 -28.20 -4.11 -7.45
C PRO A 70 -28.41 -3.19 -8.66
N ALA A 71 -29.04 -3.71 -9.71
CA ALA A 71 -29.25 -2.94 -10.94
C ALA A 71 -30.01 -1.63 -10.70
N SER A 72 -30.92 -1.61 -9.72
CA SER A 72 -31.70 -0.43 -9.31
C SER A 72 -30.88 0.69 -8.67
N ALA A 73 -29.67 0.40 -8.21
CA ALA A 73 -28.79 1.41 -7.61
C ALA A 73 -27.98 2.19 -8.67
N ILE A 74 -28.09 1.84 -9.96
CA ILE A 74 -27.34 2.47 -11.04
C ILE A 74 -28.32 3.18 -11.99
N THR A 75 -28.42 4.48 -11.83
CA THR A 75 -29.27 5.35 -12.66
C THR A 75 -28.69 5.44 -14.08
N ALA A 76 -29.54 5.33 -15.10
CA ALA A 76 -29.12 5.47 -16.49
C ALA A 76 -28.52 6.86 -16.77
N GLY A 77 -27.37 6.91 -17.42
CA GLY A 77 -26.63 8.14 -17.71
C GLY A 77 -25.76 8.70 -16.58
N SER A 78 -25.87 8.13 -15.37
CA SER A 78 -25.04 8.51 -14.21
C SER A 78 -23.55 8.18 -14.42
N TRP A 79 -22.72 8.66 -13.50
CA TRP A 79 -21.30 8.32 -13.44
C TRP A 79 -21.09 6.79 -13.36
N MET A 80 -21.85 6.09 -12.50
CA MET A 80 -21.80 4.63 -12.37
C MET A 80 -22.18 3.91 -13.67
N ASP A 81 -23.24 4.39 -14.37
CA ASP A 81 -23.70 3.80 -15.63
C ASP A 81 -22.65 3.93 -16.74
N LYS A 82 -21.97 5.07 -16.82
CA LYS A 82 -20.85 5.29 -17.77
C LYS A 82 -19.72 4.31 -17.53
N ILE A 83 -19.31 4.10 -16.26
CA ILE A 83 -18.26 3.14 -15.88
C ILE A 83 -18.71 1.72 -16.21
N ARG A 84 -19.96 1.37 -15.86
CA ARG A 84 -20.54 0.04 -16.12
C ARG A 84 -20.56 -0.28 -17.60
N LYS A 85 -20.99 0.65 -18.45
CA LYS A 85 -21.01 0.51 -19.90
C LYS A 85 -19.62 0.39 -20.52
N ARG A 86 -18.65 1.14 -20.01
CA ARG A 86 -17.25 1.05 -20.41
C ARG A 86 -16.61 -0.28 -19.95
N GLY A 87 -17.10 -0.86 -18.86
CA GLY A 87 -16.61 -2.13 -18.30
C GLY A 87 -15.26 -2.05 -17.61
N THR A 88 -14.81 -0.85 -17.24
CA THR A 88 -13.54 -0.58 -16.54
C THR A 88 -13.69 0.70 -15.72
N LEU A 89 -13.17 0.69 -14.49
CA LEU A 89 -12.98 1.88 -13.65
C LEU A 89 -11.59 2.46 -13.92
N GLU A 90 -11.52 3.72 -14.37
CA GLU A 90 -10.26 4.44 -14.56
C GLU A 90 -9.85 5.08 -13.23
N VAL A 91 -8.71 4.67 -12.69
CA VAL A 91 -8.26 4.98 -11.33
C VAL A 91 -6.98 5.81 -11.37
N GLY A 92 -6.99 6.98 -10.74
CA GLY A 92 -5.77 7.70 -10.37
C GLY A 92 -5.20 7.10 -9.09
N GLY A 93 -3.92 6.71 -9.11
CA GLY A 93 -3.27 6.09 -7.97
C GLY A 93 -1.78 5.96 -8.17
N THR A 94 -1.11 5.30 -7.22
CA THR A 94 0.32 5.00 -7.28
C THR A 94 0.55 3.52 -7.58
N ASP A 95 1.78 3.13 -7.89
CA ASP A 95 2.18 1.72 -8.01
C ASP A 95 3.49 1.40 -7.27
N SER A 96 3.93 2.32 -6.41
CA SER A 96 5.13 2.22 -5.57
C SER A 96 4.84 2.31 -4.06
N GLY A 97 3.61 2.66 -3.66
CA GLY A 97 3.21 2.82 -2.26
C GLY A 97 3.05 1.47 -1.55
N ALA A 98 4.02 1.07 -0.72
CA ALA A 98 4.21 -0.28 -0.17
C ALA A 98 2.98 -0.68 0.60
N MET A 99 2.12 -0.60 1.11
CA MET A 99 0.94 -1.18 1.77
C MET A 99 -0.39 -0.75 1.13
N PHE A 100 -0.36 0.37 0.39
CA PHE A 100 -1.58 0.94 -0.17
C PHE A 100 -1.77 0.61 -1.64
N SER A 101 -0.76 0.82 -2.47
CA SER A 101 -0.84 0.52 -3.90
C SER A 101 0.56 0.30 -4.46
N GLN A 102 0.97 -0.95 -4.58
CA GLN A 102 2.28 -1.35 -5.07
C GLN A 102 2.13 -2.37 -6.20
N ARG A 103 2.92 -2.20 -7.25
CA ARG A 103 3.01 -3.20 -8.32
C ARG A 103 3.93 -4.32 -7.89
N ASN A 104 3.41 -5.52 -7.84
CA ASN A 104 4.19 -6.72 -7.57
C ASN A 104 5.08 -7.04 -8.79
N PRO A 105 6.41 -7.03 -8.65
CA PRO A 105 7.31 -7.21 -9.80
C PRO A 105 7.26 -8.63 -10.39
N ALA A 106 6.85 -9.63 -9.61
CA ALA A 106 6.77 -11.02 -10.07
C ALA A 106 5.47 -11.31 -10.84
N THR A 107 4.35 -10.73 -10.41
CA THR A 107 3.02 -11.01 -10.98
C THR A 107 2.51 -9.88 -11.86
N ASN A 108 3.13 -8.71 -11.82
CA ASN A 108 2.69 -7.46 -12.43
C ASN A 108 1.29 -6.99 -11.94
N LYS A 109 0.78 -7.58 -10.86
CA LYS A 109 -0.50 -7.18 -10.25
C LYS A 109 -0.31 -5.97 -9.35
N LEU A 110 -1.36 -5.17 -9.23
CA LEU A 110 -1.43 -4.08 -8.28
C LEU A 110 -1.97 -4.61 -6.95
N GLU A 111 -1.18 -4.51 -5.90
CA GLU A 111 -1.46 -5.02 -4.56
C GLU A 111 -1.44 -3.89 -3.54
N GLY A 112 -2.22 -4.03 -2.47
CA GLY A 112 -2.32 -3.06 -1.37
C GLY A 112 -3.75 -2.61 -1.10
N PHE A 113 -3.91 -1.80 -0.07
CA PHE A 113 -5.22 -1.45 0.46
C PHE A 113 -6.03 -0.57 -0.51
N ASP A 114 -5.44 0.52 -1.03
CA ASP A 114 -6.07 1.40 -2.03
C ASP A 114 -6.34 0.65 -3.35
N ALA A 115 -5.37 -0.17 -3.77
CA ALA A 115 -5.53 -1.02 -4.94
C ALA A 115 -6.72 -1.98 -4.77
N GLY A 116 -6.81 -2.65 -3.63
CA GLY A 116 -7.91 -3.56 -3.31
C GLY A 116 -9.26 -2.85 -3.24
N LEU A 117 -9.33 -1.67 -2.58
CA LEU A 117 -10.55 -0.86 -2.53
C LEU A 117 -11.01 -0.44 -3.93
N SER A 118 -10.10 0.03 -4.78
CA SER A 118 -10.43 0.40 -6.17
C SER A 118 -10.99 -0.78 -6.96
N GLN A 119 -10.42 -1.97 -6.79
CA GLN A 119 -10.88 -3.21 -7.41
C GLN A 119 -12.26 -3.64 -6.87
N MET A 120 -12.51 -3.46 -5.56
CA MET A 120 -13.82 -3.74 -4.95
C MET A 120 -14.88 -2.76 -5.45
N LEU A 121 -14.58 -1.46 -5.59
CA LEU A 121 -15.51 -0.49 -6.17
C LEU A 121 -15.79 -0.80 -7.65
N ALA A 122 -14.78 -1.15 -8.42
CA ALA A 122 -14.97 -1.60 -9.80
C ALA A 122 -15.90 -2.80 -9.88
N LYS A 123 -15.70 -3.80 -9.01
CA LYS A 123 -16.59 -4.95 -8.92
C LYS A 123 -18.00 -4.56 -8.50
N TYR A 124 -18.16 -3.66 -7.55
CA TYR A 124 -19.46 -3.18 -7.11
C TYR A 124 -20.26 -2.57 -8.26
N ILE A 125 -19.64 -1.74 -9.10
CA ILE A 125 -20.28 -1.06 -10.24
C ILE A 125 -20.47 -2.01 -11.43
N ILE A 126 -19.43 -2.79 -11.79
CA ILE A 126 -19.34 -3.49 -13.09
C ILE A 126 -19.70 -4.97 -12.97
N GLY A 127 -19.59 -5.56 -11.76
CA GLY A 127 -19.68 -7.01 -11.50
C GLY A 127 -18.35 -7.75 -11.63
N LYS A 128 -17.27 -7.08 -11.99
CA LYS A 128 -15.90 -7.61 -12.07
C LYS A 128 -14.87 -6.56 -11.63
N PRO A 129 -13.72 -6.95 -11.03
CA PRO A 129 -12.72 -6.01 -10.50
C PRO A 129 -11.83 -5.40 -11.60
N SER A 130 -12.44 -4.83 -12.62
CA SER A 130 -11.74 -4.28 -13.80
C SER A 130 -11.36 -2.84 -13.53
N THR A 131 -10.09 -2.60 -13.25
CA THR A 131 -9.50 -1.26 -13.06
C THR A 131 -8.42 -0.98 -14.11
N LYS A 132 -8.26 0.28 -14.47
CA LYS A 132 -7.13 0.78 -15.27
C LYS A 132 -6.46 1.88 -14.46
N LEU A 133 -5.22 1.64 -14.02
CA LEU A 133 -4.44 2.60 -13.26
C LEU A 133 -3.83 3.65 -14.19
N SER A 134 -4.00 4.91 -13.81
CA SER A 134 -3.24 6.06 -14.30
C SER A 134 -2.40 6.59 -13.15
N LEU A 135 -1.08 6.60 -13.30
CA LEU A 135 -0.18 7.06 -12.24
C LEU A 135 -0.42 8.53 -11.94
N THR A 136 -0.51 8.84 -10.66
CA THR A 136 -0.70 10.19 -10.15
C THR A 136 0.23 10.47 -8.97
N SER A 137 0.49 11.75 -8.74
CA SER A 137 1.18 12.26 -7.55
C SER A 137 0.25 13.21 -6.79
N VAL A 138 0.72 13.72 -5.65
CA VAL A 138 0.01 14.76 -4.90
C VAL A 138 -0.30 15.98 -5.76
N ASP A 139 0.61 16.32 -6.70
CA ASP A 139 0.48 17.48 -7.57
C ASP A 139 -0.56 17.32 -8.68
N THR A 140 -0.85 16.08 -9.14
CA THR A 140 -1.58 15.86 -10.39
C THR A 140 -2.97 15.28 -10.19
N ARG A 141 -3.26 14.61 -9.05
CA ARG A 141 -4.52 13.89 -8.82
C ARG A 141 -5.78 14.77 -8.92
N GLU A 142 -5.71 16.03 -8.47
CA GLU A 142 -6.84 16.98 -8.60
C GLU A 142 -7.14 17.28 -10.06
N THR A 143 -6.12 17.60 -10.84
CA THR A 143 -6.26 17.90 -12.28
C THR A 143 -6.78 16.72 -13.07
N MET A 144 -6.38 15.48 -12.71
CA MET A 144 -6.86 14.27 -13.39
C MET A 144 -8.35 14.01 -13.16
N LEU A 145 -8.87 14.34 -11.98
CA LEU A 145 -10.31 14.30 -11.70
C LEU A 145 -11.06 15.42 -12.44
N GLN A 146 -10.52 16.65 -12.44
CA GLN A 146 -11.14 17.81 -13.05
C GLN A 146 -11.27 17.70 -14.57
N ASN A 147 -10.29 17.11 -15.23
CA ASN A 147 -10.29 16.94 -16.68
C ASN A 147 -10.90 15.59 -17.14
N GLY A 148 -11.36 14.75 -16.20
CA GLY A 148 -11.98 13.47 -16.52
C GLY A 148 -11.02 12.40 -17.03
N SER A 149 -9.71 12.53 -16.79
CA SER A 149 -8.72 11.50 -17.15
C SER A 149 -8.87 10.24 -16.31
N VAL A 150 -9.47 10.34 -15.13
CA VAL A 150 -9.79 9.24 -14.23
C VAL A 150 -11.22 9.42 -13.68
N ASP A 151 -11.85 8.31 -13.30
CA ASP A 151 -13.17 8.32 -12.66
C ASP A 151 -13.07 8.59 -11.16
N ALA A 152 -12.03 8.04 -10.51
CA ALA A 152 -11.81 8.17 -9.08
C ALA A 152 -10.31 8.13 -8.76
N VAL A 153 -9.93 8.71 -7.62
CA VAL A 153 -8.55 8.68 -7.10
C VAL A 153 -8.51 7.90 -5.79
N PHE A 154 -7.64 6.87 -5.77
CA PHE A 154 -7.26 6.09 -4.60
C PHE A 154 -5.74 6.23 -4.44
N ALA A 155 -5.32 7.17 -3.62
CA ALA A 155 -3.92 7.56 -3.49
C ALA A 155 -3.63 8.16 -2.10
N THR A 156 -4.01 7.44 -1.01
CA THR A 156 -3.85 7.97 0.37
C THR A 156 -4.27 9.44 0.47
N TYR A 157 -5.44 9.75 -0.10
CA TYR A 157 -5.83 11.12 -0.41
C TYR A 157 -6.52 11.78 0.79
N THR A 158 -5.74 12.47 1.62
CA THR A 158 -6.29 13.21 2.77
C THR A 158 -7.36 14.20 2.35
N ILE A 159 -8.53 14.08 2.97
CA ILE A 159 -9.63 15.02 2.83
C ILE A 159 -9.26 16.32 3.56
N THR A 160 -9.27 17.43 2.83
CA THR A 160 -9.14 18.77 3.43
C THR A 160 -10.15 19.73 2.82
N PRO A 161 -10.56 20.80 3.56
CA PRO A 161 -11.47 21.80 3.01
C PRO A 161 -10.96 22.46 1.72
N GLN A 162 -9.64 22.64 1.58
CA GLN A 162 -9.02 23.24 0.40
C GLN A 162 -9.13 22.31 -0.82
N ARG A 163 -8.88 21.00 -0.64
CA ARG A 163 -9.02 19.99 -1.68
C ARG A 163 -10.48 19.77 -2.07
N ALA A 164 -11.38 19.83 -1.07
CA ALA A 164 -12.83 19.71 -1.29
C ALA A 164 -13.44 20.87 -2.10
N GLN A 165 -12.75 22.00 -2.26
CA GLN A 165 -13.16 23.05 -3.19
C GLN A 165 -12.95 22.65 -4.65
N LYS A 166 -12.04 21.73 -4.95
CA LYS A 166 -11.61 21.36 -6.29
C LYS A 166 -12.17 20.02 -6.76
N VAL A 167 -12.39 19.08 -5.85
CA VAL A 167 -12.89 17.74 -6.10
C VAL A 167 -13.92 17.38 -5.04
N ASP A 168 -14.74 16.34 -5.27
CA ASP A 168 -15.57 15.77 -4.22
C ASP A 168 -14.84 14.58 -3.56
N PHE A 169 -15.18 14.30 -2.31
CA PHE A 169 -14.66 13.16 -1.58
C PHE A 169 -15.78 12.28 -1.06
N ALA A 170 -15.66 10.97 -1.27
CA ALA A 170 -16.40 9.96 -0.51
C ALA A 170 -15.53 9.41 0.61
N GLY A 171 -16.11 9.13 1.75
CA GLY A 171 -15.38 8.62 2.92
C GLY A 171 -15.49 9.49 4.16
N PRO A 172 -14.50 9.47 5.07
CA PRO A 172 -13.19 8.81 4.94
C PRO A 172 -13.27 7.28 4.95
N TYR A 173 -12.28 6.64 4.30
CA TYR A 173 -12.16 5.19 4.32
C TYR A 173 -11.02 4.68 5.21
N TYR A 174 -10.11 5.53 5.63
CA TYR A 174 -8.96 5.23 6.47
C TYR A 174 -8.58 6.47 7.30
N GLU A 175 -8.03 6.26 8.50
CA GLU A 175 -7.46 7.32 9.32
C GLU A 175 -5.95 7.11 9.41
N SER A 176 -5.18 8.13 9.05
CA SER A 176 -3.73 8.19 9.19
C SER A 176 -3.33 9.42 10.00
N GLY A 177 -2.06 9.76 9.97
CA GLY A 177 -1.50 10.97 10.55
C GLY A 177 -0.03 11.07 10.18
N ASP A 178 0.52 12.27 10.09
CA ASP A 178 1.92 12.51 9.83
C ASP A 178 2.79 11.88 10.91
N ALA A 179 3.85 11.21 10.48
CA ALA A 179 4.88 10.61 11.31
C ALA A 179 6.28 10.95 10.78
N ILE A 180 7.30 10.42 11.42
CA ILE A 180 8.68 10.74 11.10
C ILE A 180 9.43 9.45 10.78
N LEU A 181 10.03 9.37 9.60
CA LEU A 181 10.95 8.31 9.17
C LEU A 181 12.38 8.83 9.29
N VAL A 182 13.25 8.00 9.86
CA VAL A 182 14.68 8.30 10.00
C VAL A 182 15.51 7.06 9.70
N LYS A 183 16.81 7.21 9.52
CA LYS A 183 17.72 6.06 9.52
C LYS A 183 17.58 5.26 10.82
N ALA A 184 17.64 3.94 10.75
CA ALA A 184 17.54 3.05 11.91
C ALA A 184 18.59 3.38 12.99
N SER A 185 19.76 3.88 12.60
CA SER A 185 20.83 4.33 13.50
C SER A 185 20.57 5.69 14.17
N ASN A 186 19.56 6.47 13.70
CA ASN A 186 19.24 7.76 14.31
C ASN A 186 18.50 7.55 15.64
N ASN A 187 19.03 8.16 16.71
CA ASN A 187 18.44 8.12 18.05
C ASN A 187 18.21 9.51 18.64
N THR A 188 18.30 10.56 17.81
CA THR A 188 18.18 11.95 18.24
C THR A 188 16.85 12.59 17.83
N ILE A 189 16.18 12.07 16.82
CA ILE A 189 14.87 12.52 16.36
C ILE A 189 13.83 11.51 16.82
N THR A 190 12.88 11.95 17.66
CA THR A 190 11.83 11.11 18.27
C THR A 190 10.46 11.75 18.23
N LYS A 191 10.37 13.05 17.97
CA LYS A 191 9.14 13.85 17.95
C LYS A 191 9.31 15.06 17.01
N PRO A 192 8.22 15.72 16.58
CA PRO A 192 8.27 16.83 15.63
C PRO A 192 9.20 17.99 16.06
N ALA A 193 9.26 18.31 17.35
CA ALA A 193 10.12 19.39 17.84
C ALA A 193 11.63 19.14 17.59
N ASP A 194 12.04 17.87 17.50
CA ASP A 194 13.44 17.50 17.24
C ASP A 194 13.85 17.74 15.78
N LEU A 195 12.90 18.02 14.90
CA LEU A 195 13.14 18.36 13.50
C LEU A 195 13.62 19.82 13.31
N ASN A 196 13.48 20.69 14.33
CA ASN A 196 13.98 22.05 14.22
C ASN A 196 15.49 22.07 14.02
N GLY A 197 15.95 22.84 13.03
CA GLY A 197 17.35 22.90 12.62
C GLY A 197 17.84 21.70 11.80
N LYS A 198 16.96 20.71 11.52
CA LYS A 198 17.25 19.55 10.67
C LYS A 198 16.82 19.77 9.24
N THR A 199 17.39 18.99 8.33
CA THR A 199 16.95 18.91 6.94
C THR A 199 15.91 17.80 6.83
N VAL A 200 14.68 18.15 6.44
CA VAL A 200 13.53 17.24 6.42
C VAL A 200 12.98 17.13 5.00
N ALA A 201 12.92 15.90 4.47
CA ALA A 201 12.27 15.60 3.21
C ALA A 201 10.76 15.50 3.42
N THR A 202 9.98 15.89 2.43
CA THR A 202 8.54 15.62 2.32
C THR A 202 8.08 15.81 0.88
N GLU A 203 6.90 15.28 0.56
CA GLU A 203 6.31 15.48 -0.78
C GLU A 203 5.75 16.90 -0.94
N SER A 204 5.95 17.47 -2.12
CA SER A 204 5.38 18.78 -2.49
C SER A 204 3.84 18.71 -2.49
N ASN A 205 3.18 19.79 -2.05
CA ASN A 205 1.72 19.89 -1.93
C ASN A 205 1.05 18.83 -1.03
N SER A 206 1.84 18.07 -0.24
CA SER A 206 1.31 17.20 0.81
C SER A 206 0.79 18.03 2.01
N THR A 207 -0.05 17.44 2.83
CA THR A 207 -0.43 17.99 4.14
C THR A 207 0.79 18.10 5.05
N ALA A 208 1.67 17.11 5.04
CA ALA A 208 2.94 17.10 5.77
C ALA A 208 3.83 18.32 5.48
N ALA A 209 3.87 18.79 4.22
CA ALA A 209 4.62 20.00 3.86
C ALA A 209 4.05 21.28 4.51
N LEU A 210 2.74 21.31 4.80
CA LEU A 210 2.09 22.41 5.54
C LEU A 210 2.29 22.25 7.04
N ASP A 211 2.17 21.03 7.55
CA ASP A 211 2.28 20.71 8.97
C ASP A 211 3.69 20.87 9.50
N LEU A 212 4.72 20.62 8.69
CA LEU A 212 6.11 20.93 9.04
C LEU A 212 6.28 22.41 9.41
N LYS A 213 5.62 23.34 8.72
CA LYS A 213 5.67 24.78 9.04
C LYS A 213 5.08 25.09 10.41
N LYS A 214 4.14 24.27 10.87
CA LYS A 214 3.45 24.43 12.16
C LYS A 214 4.20 23.73 13.29
N PHE A 215 4.63 22.48 13.09
CA PHE A 215 5.17 21.62 14.14
C PHE A 215 6.69 21.66 14.25
N ALA A 216 7.39 22.08 13.17
CA ALA A 216 8.84 22.22 13.10
C ALA A 216 9.25 23.44 12.26
N PRO A 217 8.89 24.68 12.68
CA PRO A 217 9.02 25.88 11.84
C PRO A 217 10.47 26.26 11.51
N GLN A 218 11.46 25.69 12.20
CA GLN A 218 12.89 25.89 11.94
C GLN A 218 13.51 24.73 11.16
N ALA A 219 12.73 23.75 10.72
CA ALA A 219 13.22 22.69 9.85
C ALA A 219 13.53 23.24 8.44
N LYS A 220 14.63 22.78 7.86
CA LYS A 220 14.92 23.04 6.44
C LYS A 220 14.21 22.00 5.62
N THR A 221 13.08 22.34 5.03
CA THR A 221 12.26 21.43 4.23
C THR A 221 12.85 21.26 2.82
N LEU A 222 13.03 20.00 2.41
CA LEU A 222 13.31 19.58 1.03
C LEU A 222 12.03 18.98 0.44
N LEU A 223 11.52 19.61 -0.61
CA LEU A 223 10.31 19.16 -1.30
C LEU A 223 10.70 18.28 -2.49
N PHE A 224 10.10 17.09 -2.54
CA PHE A 224 10.24 16.13 -3.62
C PHE A 224 8.87 15.87 -4.25
N ARG A 225 8.87 15.26 -5.41
CA ARG A 225 7.63 14.95 -6.11
C ARG A 225 7.05 13.60 -5.72
N GLU A 226 7.92 12.64 -5.46
CA GLU A 226 7.58 11.23 -5.26
C GLU A 226 8.18 10.71 -3.93
N ASP A 227 7.47 9.80 -3.30
CA ASP A 227 7.87 9.12 -2.06
C ASP A 227 9.29 8.54 -2.12
N GLY A 228 9.61 7.78 -3.16
CA GLY A 228 10.93 7.18 -3.32
C GLY A 228 12.10 8.17 -3.37
N GLU A 229 11.86 9.43 -3.78
CA GLU A 229 12.87 10.50 -3.75
C GLU A 229 13.13 10.98 -2.31
N CYS A 230 12.07 11.05 -1.49
CA CYS A 230 12.16 11.36 -0.06
C CYS A 230 12.92 10.27 0.70
N VAL A 231 12.58 9.00 0.47
CA VAL A 231 13.28 7.83 1.02
C VAL A 231 14.76 7.87 0.62
N ALA A 232 15.07 8.12 -0.66
CA ALA A 232 16.43 8.23 -1.14
C ALA A 232 17.19 9.41 -0.51
N ALA A 233 16.51 10.52 -0.21
CA ALA A 233 17.15 11.66 0.47
C ALA A 233 17.61 11.30 1.88
N VAL A 234 16.81 10.51 2.63
CA VAL A 234 17.19 10.05 3.98
C VAL A 234 18.28 8.99 3.92
N THR A 235 18.14 7.97 3.07
CA THR A 235 19.12 6.87 2.99
C THR A 235 20.52 7.36 2.55
N GLN A 236 20.56 8.33 1.63
CA GLN A 236 21.79 8.97 1.14
C GLN A 236 22.33 10.05 2.09
N GLY A 237 21.61 10.43 3.15
CA GLY A 237 22.02 11.46 4.11
C GLY A 237 21.89 12.89 3.60
N ARG A 238 21.08 13.12 2.55
CA ARG A 238 20.70 14.46 2.08
C ARG A 238 19.65 15.10 2.98
N ALA A 239 18.82 14.26 3.65
CA ALA A 239 17.88 14.65 4.67
C ALA A 239 18.14 13.85 5.95
N ASP A 240 17.87 14.47 7.12
CA ASP A 240 17.95 13.85 8.43
C ASP A 240 16.74 13.00 8.74
N ALA A 241 15.58 13.40 8.18
CA ALA A 241 14.29 12.75 8.35
C ALA A 241 13.40 12.92 7.11
N TYR A 242 12.37 12.08 7.02
CA TYR A 242 11.25 12.22 6.09
C TYR A 242 9.95 12.28 6.90
N VAL A 243 9.08 13.23 6.59
CA VAL A 243 7.77 13.40 7.24
C VAL A 243 6.69 13.21 6.20
N LEU A 244 5.82 12.26 6.46
CA LEU A 244 4.61 11.97 5.68
C LEU A 244 3.66 11.10 6.53
N ASP A 245 2.55 10.69 5.96
CA ASP A 245 1.57 9.79 6.59
C ASP A 245 2.19 8.48 7.09
N GLN A 246 1.92 8.12 8.36
CA GLN A 246 2.51 6.97 9.03
C GLN A 246 2.38 5.67 8.24
N GLY A 247 1.22 5.44 7.62
CA GLY A 247 0.99 4.21 6.87
C GLY A 247 1.96 4.04 5.70
N ILE A 248 2.32 5.14 4.99
CA ILE A 248 3.31 5.13 3.91
C ILE A 248 4.70 4.85 4.49
N LEU A 249 5.10 5.63 5.50
CA LEU A 249 6.41 5.50 6.13
C LEU A 249 6.67 4.13 6.77
N LEU A 250 5.64 3.49 7.32
CA LEU A 250 5.74 2.09 7.82
C LEU A 250 6.00 1.12 6.66
N GLY A 251 5.40 1.36 5.50
CA GLY A 251 5.66 0.59 4.30
C GLY A 251 7.11 0.69 3.84
N ASP A 252 7.67 1.89 3.87
CA ASP A 252 9.06 2.15 3.52
C ASP A 252 10.02 1.46 4.49
N ALA A 253 9.76 1.57 5.79
CA ALA A 253 10.56 0.90 6.82
C ALA A 253 10.48 -0.63 6.75
N VAL A 254 9.37 -1.20 6.28
CA VAL A 254 9.25 -2.65 6.00
C VAL A 254 10.08 -3.05 4.79
N ASN A 255 10.13 -2.21 3.75
CA ASN A 255 10.89 -2.47 2.53
C ASN A 255 12.39 -2.21 2.70
N ASP A 256 12.77 -1.26 3.56
CA ASP A 256 14.17 -0.92 3.86
C ASP A 256 14.46 -0.94 5.37
N PRO A 257 15.01 -2.05 5.92
CA PRO A 257 15.35 -2.16 7.33
C PRO A 257 16.43 -1.18 7.83
N SER A 258 17.07 -0.42 6.95
CA SER A 258 17.97 0.67 7.32
C SER A 258 17.23 1.92 7.82
N LEU A 259 15.89 1.91 7.70
CA LEU A 259 14.98 2.99 8.11
C LEU A 259 14.10 2.54 9.29
N LYS A 260 13.55 3.50 10.02
CA LYS A 260 12.52 3.28 11.06
C LYS A 260 11.59 4.48 11.15
N VAL A 261 10.34 4.22 11.49
CA VAL A 261 9.38 5.25 11.91
C VAL A 261 9.56 5.50 13.41
N VAL A 262 9.54 6.75 13.82
CA VAL A 262 9.73 7.17 15.22
C VAL A 262 8.57 8.02 15.71
N GLY A 263 8.30 7.94 17.01
CA GLY A 263 7.19 8.66 17.65
C GLY A 263 5.82 8.10 17.30
N GLN A 264 4.78 8.86 17.70
CA GLN A 264 3.40 8.61 17.31
C GLN A 264 3.01 9.60 16.20
N PRO A 265 1.99 9.32 15.40
CA PRO A 265 1.42 10.31 14.50
C PRO A 265 1.06 11.60 15.25
N PHE A 266 1.33 12.74 14.65
CA PHE A 266 1.14 14.04 15.29
C PHE A 266 0.08 14.90 14.60
N THR A 267 -0.57 14.39 13.56
CA THR A 267 -1.73 14.96 12.87
C THR A 267 -2.84 13.93 12.71
N GLN A 268 -3.95 14.33 12.10
CA GLN A 268 -5.02 13.44 11.64
C GLN A 268 -5.18 13.63 10.13
N GLU A 269 -5.06 12.52 9.41
CA GLU A 269 -5.08 12.50 7.94
C GLU A 269 -6.18 11.52 7.46
N PRO A 270 -7.46 11.97 7.44
CA PRO A 270 -8.57 11.14 6.97
C PRO A 270 -8.46 10.95 5.44
N TYR A 271 -8.30 9.70 4.99
CA TYR A 271 -8.23 9.40 3.56
C TYR A 271 -9.61 9.23 2.95
N GLY A 272 -9.86 9.96 1.87
CA GLY A 272 -11.08 9.86 1.06
C GLY A 272 -10.80 9.36 -0.36
N ILE A 273 -11.86 8.87 -0.98
CA ILE A 273 -11.87 8.57 -2.42
C ILE A 273 -12.17 9.86 -3.14
N GLY A 274 -11.19 10.36 -3.91
CA GLY A 274 -11.41 11.56 -4.73
C GLY A 274 -12.32 11.26 -5.92
N LEU A 275 -13.30 12.12 -6.14
CA LEU A 275 -14.31 12.02 -7.19
C LEU A 275 -14.38 13.33 -8.00
N PRO A 276 -14.87 13.31 -9.24
CA PRO A 276 -15.14 14.52 -10.00
C PRO A 276 -16.05 15.48 -9.21
N LYS A 277 -15.78 16.79 -9.34
CA LYS A 277 -16.52 17.81 -8.61
C LYS A 277 -17.97 17.94 -9.09
N ASN A 278 -18.88 18.23 -8.15
CA ASN A 278 -20.30 18.48 -8.40
C ASN A 278 -21.10 17.26 -8.95
N ASP A 279 -20.72 16.06 -8.51
CA ASP A 279 -21.52 14.85 -8.75
C ASP A 279 -22.00 14.24 -7.41
N PRO A 280 -23.04 14.80 -6.79
CA PRO A 280 -23.55 14.32 -5.50
C PRO A 280 -24.12 12.89 -5.58
N GLU A 281 -24.57 12.43 -6.76
CA GLU A 281 -25.05 11.06 -6.96
C GLU A 281 -23.89 10.07 -6.90
N ALA A 282 -22.78 10.34 -7.59
CA ALA A 282 -21.58 9.53 -7.51
C ALA A 282 -21.04 9.46 -6.08
N LYS A 283 -20.95 10.61 -5.39
CA LYS A 283 -20.53 10.66 -3.99
C LYS A 283 -21.43 9.82 -3.09
N ALA A 284 -22.74 10.01 -3.15
CA ALA A 284 -23.69 9.27 -2.32
C ALA A 284 -23.63 7.76 -2.59
N PHE A 285 -23.44 7.35 -3.85
CA PHE A 285 -23.28 5.95 -4.23
C PHE A 285 -22.00 5.34 -3.61
N VAL A 286 -20.87 6.02 -3.69
CA VAL A 286 -19.61 5.54 -3.14
C VAL A 286 -19.64 5.53 -1.60
N ASP A 287 -20.23 6.54 -0.96
CA ASP A 287 -20.43 6.56 0.49
C ASP A 287 -21.33 5.41 0.98
N ALA A 288 -22.40 5.08 0.24
CA ALA A 288 -23.26 3.95 0.54
C ALA A 288 -22.53 2.61 0.39
N TRP A 289 -21.71 2.47 -0.65
CA TRP A 289 -20.84 1.32 -0.83
C TRP A 289 -19.84 1.17 0.31
N LEU A 290 -19.15 2.25 0.74
CA LEU A 290 -18.23 2.22 1.88
C LEU A 290 -18.94 1.76 3.15
N LYS A 291 -20.13 2.29 3.43
CA LYS A 291 -20.96 1.84 4.58
C LYS A 291 -21.26 0.33 4.52
N THR A 292 -21.55 -0.19 3.33
CA THR A 292 -21.82 -1.61 3.12
C THR A 292 -20.59 -2.45 3.45
N ILE A 293 -19.42 -2.16 2.87
CA ILE A 293 -18.20 -2.95 3.11
C ILE A 293 -17.66 -2.80 4.55
N PHE A 294 -18.00 -1.72 5.24
CA PHE A 294 -17.73 -1.55 6.68
C PHE A 294 -18.61 -2.49 7.50
N ALA A 295 -19.91 -2.49 7.25
CA ALA A 295 -20.89 -3.29 7.97
C ALA A 295 -20.69 -4.79 7.76
N ASP A 296 -20.36 -5.21 6.53
CA ASP A 296 -20.16 -6.62 6.15
C ASP A 296 -18.75 -7.12 6.55
N GLY A 297 -17.88 -6.25 7.05
CA GLY A 297 -16.52 -6.56 7.46
C GLY A 297 -15.54 -6.81 6.29
N GLU A 298 -15.94 -6.53 5.04
CA GLU A 298 -15.06 -6.70 3.87
C GLU A 298 -13.87 -5.74 3.91
N TRP A 299 -14.08 -4.52 4.43
CA TRP A 299 -13.01 -3.57 4.69
C TRP A 299 -11.94 -4.16 5.63
N ALA A 300 -12.35 -4.76 6.74
CA ALA A 300 -11.44 -5.37 7.71
C ALA A 300 -10.72 -6.59 7.14
N LYS A 301 -11.40 -7.39 6.29
CA LYS A 301 -10.78 -8.50 5.56
C LYS A 301 -9.72 -8.00 4.59
N LEU A 302 -10.00 -6.92 3.85
CA LEU A 302 -9.04 -6.31 2.93
C LEU A 302 -7.83 -5.76 3.71
N TRP A 303 -8.06 -5.06 4.83
CA TRP A 303 -6.98 -4.58 5.68
C TRP A 303 -6.06 -5.72 6.14
N LYS A 304 -6.64 -6.84 6.61
CA LYS A 304 -5.88 -8.04 7.02
C LYS A 304 -5.11 -8.68 5.86
N ALA A 305 -5.68 -8.65 4.66
CA ALA A 305 -5.08 -9.22 3.46
C ALA A 305 -3.96 -8.35 2.86
N THR A 306 -3.87 -7.09 3.26
CA THR A 306 -2.92 -6.10 2.73
C THR A 306 -2.02 -5.54 3.84
N ILE A 307 -2.43 -4.48 4.52
CA ILE A 307 -1.67 -3.82 5.59
C ILE A 307 -1.31 -4.81 6.70
N GLY A 308 -2.27 -5.61 7.16
CA GLY A 308 -2.09 -6.61 8.23
C GLY A 308 -1.10 -7.74 7.91
N THR A 309 -0.66 -7.88 6.65
CA THR A 309 0.43 -8.80 6.28
C THR A 309 1.82 -8.21 6.61
N LYS A 310 1.90 -6.91 6.81
CA LYS A 310 3.14 -6.15 7.02
C LYS A 310 3.23 -5.55 8.40
N VAL A 311 2.09 -5.17 9.00
CA VAL A 311 2.00 -4.54 10.32
C VAL A 311 1.21 -5.46 11.25
N ALA A 312 1.76 -5.71 12.44
CA ALA A 312 1.09 -6.53 13.45
C ALA A 312 -0.10 -5.79 14.06
N GLY A 313 -1.12 -6.55 14.46
CA GLY A 313 -2.31 -6.03 15.14
C GLY A 313 -3.61 -6.34 14.39
N ASP A 314 -4.70 -5.87 14.95
CA ASP A 314 -6.02 -5.94 14.34
C ASP A 314 -6.31 -4.69 13.49
N PRO A 315 -7.25 -4.77 12.53
CA PRO A 315 -7.71 -3.61 11.79
C PRO A 315 -8.17 -2.52 12.76
N PRO A 316 -7.84 -1.24 12.52
CA PRO A 316 -8.42 -0.16 13.32
C PRO A 316 -9.94 -0.08 13.14
N ALA A 317 -10.62 0.69 13.99
CA ALA A 317 -12.02 1.00 13.78
C ALA A 317 -12.21 1.71 12.44
N THR A 318 -13.31 1.37 11.74
CA THR A 318 -13.64 2.07 10.49
C THR A 318 -14.02 3.53 10.79
N PRO A 319 -13.58 4.48 9.96
CA PRO A 319 -13.97 5.88 10.10
C PRO A 319 -15.49 6.07 9.95
N VAL A 320 -15.99 7.18 10.48
CA VAL A 320 -17.38 7.59 10.25
C VAL A 320 -17.47 8.33 8.92
N ILE A 321 -18.27 7.82 7.99
CA ILE A 321 -18.47 8.48 6.69
C ILE A 321 -19.07 9.87 6.88
N GLY A 322 -18.46 10.88 6.29
CA GLY A 322 -18.86 12.28 6.41
C GLY A 322 -18.28 13.00 7.64
N SER A 323 -17.38 12.37 8.41
CA SER A 323 -16.79 12.99 9.61
C SER A 323 -15.70 14.01 9.33
N ALA A 324 -15.01 13.88 8.21
CA ALA A 324 -13.93 14.79 7.85
C ALA A 324 -14.46 16.10 7.25
N ALA A 325 -13.87 17.23 7.62
CA ALA A 325 -14.24 18.52 7.04
C ALA A 325 -13.86 18.52 5.53
N GLY A 326 -14.88 18.52 4.67
CA GLY A 326 -14.73 18.42 3.20
C GLY A 326 -15.15 17.07 2.62
N SER A 327 -15.62 16.12 3.46
CA SER A 327 -16.20 14.86 2.98
C SER A 327 -17.71 14.94 2.74
#